data_dd476bb750b7343e24fa67e10aed3327
#
_entry.id   dd476bb750b7343e24fa67e10aed3327
#
_cell.length_a   1.000
_cell.length_b   1.000
_cell.length_c   1.000
_cell.angle_alpha   90.00
_cell.angle_beta   90.00
_cell.angle_gamma   90.00
#
_symmetry.space_group_name_H-M   'P 1'
#
loop_
_entity.id
_entity.type
_entity.pdbx_description
1 polymer ?
#
loop_
_entity_poly.entity_id
_entity_poly.type
_entity_poly.pdbx_seq_one_letter_code
_entity_poly.pdbx_strand_id
1 'polypeptide(L)'
;MLFRSVSQSRYGWMKDFSFINFARDVGKRITVNYMMAKDSVKKRLSGESGEGMSFTKFTYQLIQGYDFHHLYKTHNCLLQMGGSDQWGNITTGTELVRRMNGEGAKAYAMTCPLITKADGSKFGKSEGGNVWLTSDKTSVYKFYQFWLNTTDVDAEKYIKIFTFLDKERITGTD
;
A
#
# COMPACT_ATOMS: atom_id res chain seq x y z
N MET A 1 13.48 5.02 -22.18
CA MET A 1 12.24 4.24 -21.98
C MET A 1 11.19 5.15 -21.35
N LEU A 2 10.11 5.43 -22.05
CA LEU A 2 9.03 6.30 -21.52
C LEU A 2 8.11 5.43 -20.66
N PHE A 3 8.09 5.70 -19.36
CA PHE A 3 7.11 5.10 -18.46
C PHE A 3 5.75 5.78 -18.67
N ARG A 4 4.76 5.02 -19.07
CA ARG A 4 3.38 5.50 -19.15
C ARG A 4 2.64 5.07 -17.89
N SER A 5 2.26 6.01 -17.04
CA SER A 5 1.38 5.76 -15.90
C SER A 5 -0.07 6.05 -16.27
N VAL A 6 -0.98 5.20 -15.79
CA VAL A 6 -2.42 5.38 -15.95
C VAL A 6 -3.04 5.34 -14.56
N SER A 7 -3.81 6.39 -14.21
CA SER A 7 -4.58 6.40 -12.97
C SER A 7 -5.89 5.63 -13.18
N GLN A 8 -6.16 4.66 -12.31
CA GLN A 8 -7.39 3.86 -12.33
C GLN A 8 -8.08 3.95 -10.96
N SER A 9 -9.39 4.07 -10.97
CA SER A 9 -10.20 4.04 -9.75
C SER A 9 -11.00 2.74 -9.67
N ARG A 10 -10.90 2.04 -8.54
CA ARG A 10 -11.72 0.86 -8.26
C ARG A 10 -13.22 1.13 -8.36
N TYR A 11 -13.66 2.35 -8.14
CA TYR A 11 -15.05 2.72 -8.29
C TYR A 11 -15.60 2.37 -9.67
N GLY A 12 -14.77 2.48 -10.73
CA GLY A 12 -15.17 2.19 -12.10
C GLY A 12 -15.74 0.77 -12.31
N TRP A 13 -15.20 -0.24 -11.60
CA TRP A 13 -15.65 -1.64 -11.72
C TRP A 13 -16.39 -2.17 -10.50
N MET A 14 -16.26 -1.50 -9.33
CA MET A 14 -16.93 -1.95 -8.11
C MET A 14 -18.35 -1.38 -7.96
N LYS A 15 -18.66 -0.23 -8.56
CA LYS A 15 -19.95 0.46 -8.40
C LYS A 15 -21.16 -0.39 -8.82
N ASP A 16 -20.99 -1.22 -9.84
CA ASP A 16 -22.05 -2.07 -10.38
C ASP A 16 -22.02 -3.50 -9.79
N PHE A 17 -21.08 -3.76 -8.90
CA PHE A 17 -20.92 -5.07 -8.27
C PHE A 17 -21.71 -5.12 -6.96
N SER A 18 -22.91 -5.74 -7.02
CA SER A 18 -23.73 -5.83 -5.80
C SER A 18 -23.04 -6.62 -4.69
N PHE A 19 -23.35 -6.30 -3.44
CA PHE A 19 -22.80 -7.01 -2.27
C PHE A 19 -23.05 -8.54 -2.35
N ILE A 20 -24.23 -8.96 -2.78
CA ILE A 20 -24.57 -10.38 -2.90
C ILE A 20 -23.68 -11.06 -3.95
N ASN A 21 -23.49 -10.42 -5.10
CA ASN A 21 -22.61 -10.95 -6.15
C ASN A 21 -21.18 -11.01 -5.68
N PHE A 22 -20.71 -9.98 -4.98
CA PHE A 22 -19.35 -9.95 -4.41
C PHE A 22 -19.14 -11.09 -3.39
N ALA A 23 -20.07 -11.27 -2.47
CA ALA A 23 -20.00 -12.35 -1.48
C ALA A 23 -20.02 -13.74 -2.16
N ARG A 24 -20.85 -13.93 -3.19
CA ARG A 24 -20.94 -15.19 -3.94
C ARG A 24 -19.71 -15.46 -4.79
N ASP A 25 -19.19 -14.47 -5.52
CA ASP A 25 -18.20 -14.70 -6.57
C ASP A 25 -16.77 -14.55 -6.05
N VAL A 26 -16.55 -13.65 -5.11
CA VAL A 26 -15.25 -13.37 -4.47
C VAL A 26 -15.16 -13.98 -3.08
N GLY A 27 -16.16 -13.72 -2.23
CA GLY A 27 -16.15 -14.13 -0.82
C GLY A 27 -15.97 -15.64 -0.64
N LYS A 28 -16.62 -16.47 -1.48
CA LYS A 28 -16.47 -17.93 -1.40
C LYS A 28 -15.06 -18.45 -1.77
N ARG A 29 -14.22 -17.62 -2.40
CA ARG A 29 -12.88 -18.03 -2.84
C ARG A 29 -11.83 -17.97 -1.73
N ILE A 30 -12.08 -17.17 -0.70
CA ILE A 30 -11.16 -16.97 0.43
C ILE A 30 -11.89 -17.36 1.73
N THR A 31 -11.33 -18.29 2.48
CA THR A 31 -11.92 -18.71 3.75
C THR A 31 -11.71 -17.67 4.84
N VAL A 32 -12.65 -17.58 5.79
CA VAL A 32 -12.51 -16.73 6.97
C VAL A 32 -11.24 -17.07 7.74
N ASN A 33 -10.90 -18.37 7.87
CA ASN A 33 -9.66 -18.79 8.53
C ASN A 33 -8.41 -18.23 7.86
N TYR A 34 -8.35 -18.20 6.52
CA TYR A 34 -7.27 -17.56 5.79
C TYR A 34 -7.16 -16.06 6.11
N MET A 35 -8.31 -15.37 6.14
CA MET A 35 -8.37 -13.94 6.44
C MET A 35 -7.93 -13.65 7.88
N MET A 36 -8.36 -14.46 8.83
CA MET A 36 -8.01 -14.33 10.26
C MET A 36 -6.54 -14.66 10.55
N ALA A 37 -5.91 -15.48 9.72
CA ALA A 37 -4.49 -15.84 9.88
C ALA A 37 -3.52 -14.69 9.59
N LYS A 38 -3.97 -13.59 8.99
CA LYS A 38 -3.12 -12.43 8.69
C LYS A 38 -2.71 -11.70 9.98
N ASP A 39 -1.43 -11.33 10.08
CA ASP A 39 -0.89 -10.68 11.29
C ASP A 39 -1.61 -9.38 11.64
N SER A 40 -1.97 -8.58 10.63
CA SER A 40 -2.74 -7.36 10.82
C SER A 40 -4.14 -7.58 11.39
N VAL A 41 -4.74 -8.74 11.11
CA VAL A 41 -6.04 -9.16 11.67
C VAL A 41 -5.86 -9.68 13.09
N LYS A 42 -4.88 -10.57 13.30
CA LYS A 42 -4.57 -11.12 14.63
C LYS A 42 -4.29 -10.03 15.66
N LYS A 43 -3.44 -9.06 15.34
CA LYS A 43 -3.10 -7.94 16.24
C LYS A 43 -4.31 -7.08 16.62
N ARG A 44 -5.30 -6.95 15.74
CA ARG A 44 -6.55 -6.23 16.07
C ARG A 44 -7.51 -7.05 16.89
N LEU A 45 -7.59 -8.35 16.64
CA LEU A 45 -8.45 -9.27 17.41
C LEU A 45 -7.91 -9.52 18.82
N SER A 46 -6.57 -9.53 19.00
CA SER A 46 -5.93 -9.65 20.33
C SER A 46 -6.03 -8.38 21.18
N GLY A 47 -6.49 -7.27 20.61
CA GLY A 47 -6.54 -5.98 21.31
C GLY A 47 -5.21 -5.22 21.35
N GLU A 48 -4.11 -5.77 20.83
CA GLU A 48 -2.78 -5.14 20.81
C GLU A 48 -2.75 -3.80 20.06
N SER A 49 -3.67 -3.61 19.10
CA SER A 49 -3.74 -2.37 18.32
C SER A 49 -4.56 -1.26 18.97
N GLY A 50 -5.20 -1.51 20.14
CA GLY A 50 -6.14 -0.58 20.78
C GLY A 50 -7.44 -0.31 20.00
N GLU A 51 -7.53 -0.82 18.76
CA GLU A 51 -8.71 -0.67 17.89
C GLU A 51 -9.29 -2.04 17.54
N GLY A 52 -10.62 -2.18 17.68
CA GLY A 52 -11.32 -3.37 17.24
C GLY A 52 -11.30 -3.59 15.72
N MET A 53 -11.68 -4.81 15.30
CA MET A 53 -11.82 -5.18 13.90
C MET A 53 -13.26 -4.88 13.44
N SER A 54 -13.46 -3.83 12.63
CA SER A 54 -14.74 -3.59 11.98
C SER A 54 -14.92 -4.52 10.77
N PHE A 55 -16.18 -4.75 10.38
CA PHE A 55 -16.50 -5.51 9.17
C PHE A 55 -15.81 -4.91 7.93
N THR A 56 -15.84 -3.59 7.79
CA THR A 56 -15.16 -2.89 6.68
C THR A 56 -13.66 -3.17 6.65
N LYS A 57 -12.98 -3.04 7.80
CA LYS A 57 -11.54 -3.33 7.90
C LYS A 57 -11.23 -4.80 7.58
N PHE A 58 -12.11 -5.72 8.01
CA PHE A 58 -11.94 -7.15 7.76
C PHE A 58 -12.13 -7.51 6.28
N THR A 59 -13.17 -6.99 5.64
CA THR A 59 -13.48 -7.29 4.23
C THR A 59 -12.61 -6.53 3.24
N TYR A 60 -11.92 -5.47 3.69
CA TYR A 60 -11.07 -4.65 2.81
C TYR A 60 -10.00 -5.46 2.07
N GLN A 61 -9.45 -6.49 2.71
CA GLN A 61 -8.49 -7.39 2.06
C GLN A 61 -9.08 -8.13 0.85
N LEU A 62 -10.38 -8.47 0.87
CA LEU A 62 -11.07 -9.06 -0.29
C LEU A 62 -11.32 -8.02 -1.38
N ILE A 63 -11.71 -6.81 -1.01
CA ILE A 63 -11.95 -5.72 -1.95
C ILE A 63 -10.68 -5.37 -2.71
N GLN A 64 -9.57 -5.15 -1.99
CA GLN A 64 -8.27 -4.88 -2.61
C GLN A 64 -7.74 -6.08 -3.39
N GLY A 65 -7.97 -7.30 -2.89
CA GLY A 65 -7.59 -8.52 -3.59
C GLY A 65 -8.35 -8.68 -4.92
N TYR A 66 -9.62 -8.34 -4.94
CA TYR A 66 -10.41 -8.35 -6.17
C TYR A 66 -9.98 -7.26 -7.16
N ASP A 67 -9.59 -6.08 -6.68
CA ASP A 67 -9.02 -5.03 -7.53
C ASP A 67 -7.79 -5.56 -8.29
N PHE A 68 -6.91 -6.28 -7.60
CA PHE A 68 -5.73 -6.86 -8.25
C PHE A 68 -6.12 -7.94 -9.26
N HIS A 69 -7.07 -8.82 -8.93
CA HIS A 69 -7.60 -9.81 -9.88
C HIS A 69 -8.24 -9.14 -11.11
N HIS A 70 -8.99 -8.06 -10.92
CA HIS A 70 -9.58 -7.29 -12.01
C HIS A 70 -8.51 -6.73 -12.94
N LEU A 71 -7.50 -6.06 -12.37
CA LEU A 71 -6.37 -5.50 -13.13
C LEU A 71 -5.53 -6.60 -13.82
N TYR A 72 -5.37 -7.74 -13.16
CA TYR A 72 -4.73 -8.91 -13.76
C TYR A 72 -5.45 -9.35 -15.05
N LYS A 73 -6.78 -9.49 -14.98
CA LYS A 73 -7.59 -9.93 -16.13
C LYS A 73 -7.70 -8.90 -17.24
N THR A 74 -7.88 -7.64 -16.89
CA THR A 74 -8.22 -6.60 -17.86
C THR A 74 -7.01 -5.84 -18.40
N HIS A 75 -5.93 -5.75 -17.62
CA HIS A 75 -4.75 -4.96 -17.94
C HIS A 75 -3.44 -5.77 -17.93
N ASN A 76 -3.52 -7.11 -17.77
CA ASN A 76 -2.34 -7.97 -17.63
C ASN A 76 -1.38 -7.48 -16.53
N CYS A 77 -1.94 -6.98 -15.42
CA CYS A 77 -1.16 -6.49 -14.28
C CYS A 77 -0.67 -7.67 -13.45
N LEU A 78 0.61 -7.98 -13.52
CA LEU A 78 1.22 -9.15 -12.87
C LEU A 78 1.79 -8.86 -11.48
N LEU A 79 2.09 -7.60 -11.16
CA LEU A 79 2.76 -7.22 -9.92
C LEU A 79 1.95 -6.14 -9.19
N GLN A 80 1.65 -6.36 -7.90
CA GLN A 80 1.16 -5.32 -7.00
C GLN A 80 2.24 -4.96 -5.98
N MET A 81 2.48 -3.67 -5.82
CA MET A 81 3.46 -3.12 -4.89
C MET A 81 2.80 -2.21 -3.85
N GLY A 82 3.41 -2.12 -2.67
CA GLY A 82 2.94 -1.22 -1.62
C GLY A 82 3.88 -1.10 -0.43
N GLY A 83 3.45 -0.44 0.63
CA GLY A 83 4.15 -0.45 1.90
C GLY A 83 4.00 -1.80 2.61
N SER A 84 4.88 -2.10 3.57
CA SER A 84 4.86 -3.37 4.32
C SER A 84 3.54 -3.61 5.06
N ASP A 85 2.81 -2.55 5.42
CA ASP A 85 1.47 -2.62 6.02
C ASP A 85 0.41 -3.19 5.06
N GLN A 86 0.67 -3.16 3.74
CA GLN A 86 -0.22 -3.68 2.69
C GLN A 86 0.00 -5.16 2.37
N TRP A 87 1.02 -5.80 2.93
CA TRP A 87 1.38 -7.18 2.61
C TRP A 87 0.20 -8.15 2.66
N GLY A 88 -0.59 -8.11 3.74
CA GLY A 88 -1.76 -8.97 3.92
C GLY A 88 -2.82 -8.80 2.83
N ASN A 89 -3.07 -7.56 2.41
CA ASN A 89 -4.04 -7.25 1.35
C ASN A 89 -3.52 -7.68 -0.02
N ILE A 90 -2.25 -7.37 -0.33
CA ILE A 90 -1.62 -7.69 -1.62
C ILE A 90 -1.54 -9.21 -1.82
N THR A 91 -1.13 -9.96 -0.80
CA THR A 91 -1.07 -11.43 -0.87
C THR A 91 -2.45 -12.08 -0.96
N THR A 92 -3.50 -11.45 -0.43
CA THR A 92 -4.88 -11.91 -0.69
C THR A 92 -5.23 -11.76 -2.17
N GLY A 93 -4.72 -10.71 -2.83
CA GLY A 93 -4.89 -10.53 -4.27
C GLY A 93 -4.20 -11.60 -5.11
N THR A 94 -2.95 -11.96 -4.80
CA THR A 94 -2.23 -13.05 -5.49
C THR A 94 -2.96 -14.38 -5.32
N GLU A 95 -3.50 -14.65 -4.13
CA GLU A 95 -4.28 -15.87 -3.86
C GLU A 95 -5.62 -15.87 -4.61
N LEU A 96 -6.31 -14.73 -4.71
CA LEU A 96 -7.52 -14.61 -5.52
C LEU A 96 -7.23 -14.84 -7.00
N VAL A 97 -6.16 -14.28 -7.54
CA VAL A 97 -5.74 -14.53 -8.94
C VAL A 97 -5.56 -16.02 -9.17
N ARG A 98 -4.84 -16.72 -8.28
CA ARG A 98 -4.63 -18.17 -8.38
C ARG A 98 -5.95 -18.95 -8.31
N ARG A 99 -6.83 -18.63 -7.35
CA ARG A 99 -8.09 -19.38 -7.14
C ARG A 99 -9.14 -19.11 -8.21
N MET A 100 -9.13 -17.94 -8.82
CA MET A 100 -10.14 -17.56 -9.82
C MET A 100 -9.72 -17.89 -11.26
N ASN A 101 -8.41 -17.98 -11.55
CA ASN A 101 -7.90 -18.23 -12.91
C ASN A 101 -7.18 -19.59 -13.04
N GLY A 102 -7.07 -20.37 -11.95
CA GLY A 102 -6.41 -21.67 -11.95
C GLY A 102 -4.93 -21.63 -11.56
N GLU A 103 -4.34 -22.80 -11.34
CA GLU A 103 -2.97 -22.95 -10.78
C GLU A 103 -1.86 -22.42 -11.71
N GLY A 104 -2.12 -22.28 -13.00
CA GLY A 104 -1.19 -21.68 -13.96
C GLY A 104 -1.11 -20.15 -13.88
N ALA A 105 -2.06 -19.50 -13.23
CA ALA A 105 -2.08 -18.05 -13.09
C ALA A 105 -1.02 -17.57 -12.07
N LYS A 106 -0.13 -16.69 -12.52
CA LYS A 106 0.97 -16.15 -11.70
C LYS A 106 0.79 -14.66 -11.50
N ALA A 107 0.71 -14.23 -10.25
CA ALA A 107 0.73 -12.84 -9.85
C ALA A 107 1.70 -12.67 -8.68
N TYR A 108 2.33 -11.51 -8.60
CA TYR A 108 3.43 -11.24 -7.68
C TYR A 108 3.08 -10.11 -6.71
N ALA A 109 3.62 -10.22 -5.51
CA ALA A 109 3.50 -9.21 -4.47
C ALA A 109 4.89 -8.70 -4.09
N MET A 110 5.03 -7.37 -3.93
CA MET A 110 6.25 -6.76 -3.42
C MET A 110 5.89 -5.66 -2.44
N THR A 111 6.61 -5.58 -1.32
CA THR A 111 6.44 -4.49 -0.38
C THR A 111 7.78 -3.86 -0.01
N CYS A 112 7.73 -2.54 0.26
CA CYS A 112 8.84 -1.80 0.81
C CYS A 112 8.57 -1.47 2.28
N PRO A 113 9.62 -1.37 3.13
CA PRO A 113 9.47 -0.86 4.49
C PRO A 113 8.79 0.51 4.50
N LEU A 114 7.98 0.77 5.53
CA LEU A 114 7.37 2.09 5.71
C LEU A 114 8.44 3.11 6.07
N ILE A 115 8.33 4.29 5.48
CA ILE A 115 9.16 5.43 5.84
C ILE A 115 8.57 6.06 7.11
N THR A 116 9.35 6.04 8.18
CA THR A 116 9.01 6.64 9.46
C THR A 116 10.06 7.66 9.85
N LYS A 117 9.68 8.63 10.68
CA LYS A 117 10.61 9.52 11.35
C LYS A 117 11.39 8.78 12.45
N ALA A 118 12.45 9.39 12.96
CA ALA A 118 13.26 8.85 14.07
C ALA A 118 12.44 8.57 15.34
N ASP A 119 11.39 9.37 15.59
CA ASP A 119 10.44 9.20 16.69
C ASP A 119 9.38 8.09 16.45
N GLY A 120 9.46 7.35 15.33
CA GLY A 120 8.51 6.31 14.93
C GLY A 120 7.23 6.83 14.29
N SER A 121 7.00 8.12 14.22
CA SER A 121 5.83 8.70 13.57
C SER A 121 5.89 8.55 12.06
N LYS A 122 4.71 8.67 11.40
CA LYS A 122 4.63 8.51 9.94
C LYS A 122 5.28 9.69 9.22
N PHE A 123 6.11 9.40 8.24
CA PHE A 123 6.66 10.39 7.32
C PHE A 123 5.56 11.13 6.54
N GLY A 124 5.80 12.40 6.20
CA GLY A 124 4.91 13.23 5.38
C GLY A 124 3.72 13.82 6.14
N LYS A 125 3.58 13.55 7.44
CA LYS A 125 2.62 14.24 8.31
C LYS A 125 3.36 15.29 9.16
N SER A 126 2.92 16.54 9.04
CA SER A 126 3.30 17.64 9.92
C SER A 126 2.14 18.00 10.85
N GLU A 127 2.35 18.88 11.82
CA GLU A 127 1.26 19.44 12.64
C GLU A 127 0.15 20.10 11.81
N GLY A 128 0.48 20.58 10.60
CA GLY A 128 -0.47 21.14 9.63
C GLY A 128 -1.04 20.16 8.62
N GLY A 129 -0.84 18.83 8.78
CA GLY A 129 -1.33 17.79 7.88
C GLY A 129 -0.28 17.23 6.93
N ASN A 130 -0.70 16.73 5.75
CA ASN A 130 0.21 16.15 4.76
C ASN A 130 1.00 17.22 4.00
N VAL A 131 2.25 16.89 3.66
CA VAL A 131 3.06 17.67 2.73
C VAL A 131 2.80 17.16 1.30
N TRP A 132 2.27 18.03 0.46
CA TRP A 132 1.89 17.71 -0.92
C TRP A 132 2.95 18.18 -1.89
N LEU A 133 3.06 17.49 -3.04
CA LEU A 133 3.99 17.85 -4.12
C LEU A 133 3.44 18.97 -5.02
N THR A 134 2.18 19.33 -4.88
CA THR A 134 1.52 20.36 -5.70
C THR A 134 1.43 21.67 -4.91
N SER A 135 1.77 22.78 -5.56
CA SER A 135 1.89 24.12 -4.95
C SER A 135 0.55 24.70 -4.47
N ASP A 136 -0.58 24.23 -5.02
CA ASP A 136 -1.93 24.59 -4.59
C ASP A 136 -2.28 24.06 -3.19
N LYS A 137 -1.68 22.93 -2.79
CA LYS A 137 -1.92 22.30 -1.48
C LYS A 137 -0.80 22.53 -0.48
N THR A 138 0.44 22.62 -0.92
CA THR A 138 1.59 22.94 -0.09
C THR A 138 2.44 23.95 -0.85
N SER A 139 2.55 25.19 -0.34
CA SER A 139 3.37 26.21 -0.99
C SER A 139 4.84 25.77 -1.11
N VAL A 140 5.54 26.28 -2.13
CA VAL A 140 6.97 25.99 -2.34
C VAL A 140 7.80 26.29 -1.08
N TYR A 141 7.48 27.37 -0.40
CA TYR A 141 8.15 27.75 0.86
C TYR A 141 7.91 26.71 1.97
N LYS A 142 6.67 26.27 2.17
CA LYS A 142 6.34 25.21 3.17
C LYS A 142 7.01 23.89 2.82
N PHE A 143 7.06 23.52 1.54
CA PHE A 143 7.76 22.34 1.08
C PHE A 143 9.25 22.40 1.37
N TYR A 144 9.89 23.55 1.07
CA TYR A 144 11.30 23.78 1.40
C TYR A 144 11.55 23.70 2.91
N GLN A 145 10.73 24.39 3.72
CA GLN A 145 10.82 24.37 5.17
C GLN A 145 10.66 22.98 5.77
N PHE A 146 9.84 22.14 5.19
CA PHE A 146 9.67 20.75 5.63
C PHE A 146 11.01 19.98 5.56
N TRP A 147 11.75 20.14 4.47
CA TRP A 147 13.04 19.47 4.32
C TRP A 147 14.13 20.14 5.16
N LEU A 148 14.14 21.46 5.26
CA LEU A 148 15.11 22.22 6.06
C LEU A 148 15.02 21.89 7.56
N ASN A 149 13.82 21.62 8.05
CA ASN A 149 13.57 21.27 9.45
C ASN A 149 13.67 19.75 9.73
N THR A 150 14.18 18.96 8.79
CA THR A 150 14.47 17.54 9.00
C THR A 150 15.59 17.38 10.01
N THR A 151 15.45 16.47 10.98
CA THR A 151 16.51 16.17 11.94
C THR A 151 17.70 15.49 11.25
N ASP A 152 18.90 15.63 11.79
CA ASP A 152 20.10 15.01 11.19
C ASP A 152 19.97 13.48 11.07
N VAL A 153 19.37 12.84 12.08
CA VAL A 153 19.10 11.39 12.07
C VAL A 153 18.17 10.99 10.93
N ASP A 154 17.14 11.79 10.68
CA ASP A 154 16.21 11.54 9.57
C ASP A 154 16.82 11.92 8.23
N ALA A 155 17.63 12.97 8.18
CA ALA A 155 18.28 13.43 6.95
C ALA A 155 19.17 12.34 6.34
N GLU A 156 19.96 11.64 7.16
CA GLU A 156 20.80 10.53 6.70
C GLU A 156 19.97 9.41 6.02
N LYS A 157 18.79 9.12 6.54
CA LYS A 157 17.86 8.15 5.98
C LYS A 157 17.18 8.67 4.72
N TYR A 158 16.74 9.93 4.74
CA TYR A 158 15.94 10.49 3.66
C TYR A 158 16.75 10.80 2.42
N ILE A 159 18.03 11.20 2.57
CA ILE A 159 18.91 11.42 1.42
C ILE A 159 19.06 10.15 0.57
N LYS A 160 19.10 8.97 1.20
CA LYS A 160 19.16 7.67 0.53
C LYS A 160 17.87 7.30 -0.22
N ILE A 161 16.72 7.83 0.21
CA ILE A 161 15.40 7.48 -0.33
C ILE A 161 14.93 8.49 -1.37
N PHE A 162 15.16 9.79 -1.12
CA PHE A 162 14.55 10.88 -1.88
C PHE A 162 15.52 11.57 -2.84
N THR A 163 16.77 11.09 -2.97
CA THR A 163 17.71 11.60 -3.95
C THR A 163 18.20 10.50 -4.89
N PHE A 164 18.79 10.91 -5.99
CA PHE A 164 19.49 10.02 -6.94
C PHE A 164 21.01 10.05 -6.75
N LEU A 165 21.46 10.46 -5.57
CA LEU A 165 22.90 10.43 -5.24
C LEU A 165 23.36 8.98 -5.14
N ASP A 166 24.56 8.71 -5.67
CA ASP A 166 25.21 7.43 -5.52
C ASP A 166 25.72 7.21 -4.09
N LYS A 167 26.13 5.99 -3.80
CA LYS A 167 26.58 5.62 -2.45
C LYS A 167 27.79 6.43 -1.99
N GLU A 168 28.73 6.70 -2.88
CA GLU A 168 29.97 7.41 -2.59
C GLU A 168 29.69 8.83 -2.14
N ARG A 169 28.83 9.56 -2.87
CA ARG A 169 28.40 10.90 -2.50
C ARG A 169 27.59 10.95 -1.19
N ILE A 170 26.81 9.90 -0.90
CA ILE A 170 26.04 9.84 0.35
C ILE A 170 26.96 9.56 1.54
N THR A 171 27.99 8.72 1.37
CA THR A 171 28.88 8.33 2.47
C THR A 171 30.07 9.27 2.66
N GLY A 172 30.28 10.24 1.73
CA GLY A 172 31.41 11.16 1.77
C GLY A 172 32.75 10.46 1.59
N THR A 173 32.78 9.32 0.93
CA THR A 173 33.98 8.54 0.58
C THR A 173 34.39 8.87 -0.87
N ASP A 174 34.77 10.13 -1.12
CA ASP A 174 35.56 10.51 -2.30
C ASP A 174 37.07 10.43 -1.97
#